data_4f70b312064674f221059d07ca8a183a
#
_entry.id   4f70b312064674f221059d07ca8a183a
#
_cell.length_a   1.000
_cell.length_b   1.000
_cell.length_c   1.000
_cell.angle_alpha   90.00
_cell.angle_beta   90.00
_cell.angle_gamma   90.00
#
_symmetry.space_group_name_H-M   'P 1'
#
loop_
_entity.id
_entity.type
_entity.pdbx_description
1 polymer ?
#
loop_
_entity_poly.entity_id
_entity_poly.type
_entity_poly.pdbx_seq_one_letter_code
_entity_poly.pdbx_strand_id
1 'polypeptide(L)'
;MTRSASASNGPGVVRSLTPFLDPLPIPPRRVIAEPTRLTVRLQTAMHQYHSGLPPSRVWTYDGHLPGPTIEVRRGVPVEVQWDNRLEGTLPVTVVRAPRFEVDGLPVQCAPGRSGGVPDADAAALPGFSVTHLHGGLTHATSDGWTENLALPGQSTLDTYPNDQRAAMLWYHDHVMGVTRFSVYAGLAGLWIVRDEREQELGLPEGPPYEVPLLLADRNFDVGSDGRLTGELLHKTDPEVMECFSPFTVVNGAIWPVVEVEPTTYRFRLRHGSNARTYRPVVPRDGEPDNQ
;
A
#
# COMPACT_ATOMS: atom_id res chain seq x y z
N MET A 1 25.86 5.26 18.68
CA MET A 1 25.49 6.58 19.25
C MET A 1 24.21 7.01 18.59
N THR A 2 23.09 6.78 19.27
CA THR A 2 21.76 7.16 18.82
C THR A 2 21.57 8.67 18.99
N ARG A 3 21.50 9.42 17.89
CA ARG A 3 21.04 10.82 17.91
C ARG A 3 19.54 10.84 17.68
N SER A 4 18.80 11.29 18.68
CA SER A 4 17.38 11.58 18.58
C SER A 4 17.20 12.78 17.62
N ALA A 5 16.40 12.58 16.55
CA ALA A 5 15.90 13.68 15.74
C ALA A 5 14.88 14.46 16.57
N SER A 6 15.19 15.70 16.92
CA SER A 6 14.26 16.62 17.58
C SER A 6 13.30 17.17 16.53
N ALA A 7 12.06 16.66 16.49
CA ALA A 7 10.98 17.33 15.80
C ALA A 7 10.58 18.59 16.58
N SER A 8 10.54 19.75 15.93
CA SER A 8 10.09 21.01 16.49
C SER A 8 8.58 20.96 16.77
N ASN A 9 8.22 21.17 18.03
CA ASN A 9 6.86 21.14 18.54
C ASN A 9 6.14 22.47 18.25
N GLY A 10 5.25 22.49 17.25
CA GLY A 10 4.21 23.52 17.10
C GLY A 10 3.01 23.26 18.03
N PRO A 11 2.14 24.25 18.30
CA PRO A 11 1.01 24.10 19.21
C PRO A 11 -0.04 23.17 18.63
N GLY A 12 -0.14 21.97 19.19
CA GLY A 12 -1.02 20.87 18.73
C GLY A 12 -0.25 19.60 18.46
N VAL A 13 0.67 19.23 19.37
CA VAL A 13 1.60 18.11 19.20
C VAL A 13 0.85 16.81 18.96
N VAL A 14 0.77 16.40 17.71
CA VAL A 14 0.66 14.98 17.39
C VAL A 14 1.88 14.29 18.01
N ARG A 15 1.68 13.50 19.06
CA ARG A 15 2.79 12.75 19.67
C ARG A 15 3.39 11.92 18.56
N SER A 16 4.64 12.20 18.22
CA SER A 16 5.38 11.51 17.15
C SER A 16 5.45 10.03 17.47
N LEU A 17 5.13 9.20 16.50
CA LEU A 17 5.36 7.76 16.60
C LEU A 17 6.87 7.50 16.69
N THR A 18 7.26 6.48 17.42
CA THR A 18 8.66 6.09 17.55
C THR A 18 9.07 5.27 16.32
N PRO A 19 9.98 5.76 15.46
CA PRO A 19 10.40 5.01 14.29
C PRO A 19 11.21 3.76 14.69
N PHE A 20 11.19 2.75 13.81
CA PHE A 20 11.95 1.50 13.94
C PHE A 20 11.63 0.68 15.21
N LEU A 21 10.38 0.75 15.67
CA LEU A 21 9.87 -0.01 16.80
C LEU A 21 9.27 -1.35 16.38
N ASP A 22 8.49 -1.34 15.31
CA ASP A 22 7.75 -2.49 14.84
C ASP A 22 8.54 -3.26 13.77
N PRO A 23 8.45 -4.60 13.74
CA PRO A 23 9.13 -5.40 12.73
C PRO A 23 8.51 -5.16 11.34
N LEU A 24 9.31 -5.30 10.28
CA LEU A 24 8.84 -5.27 8.89
C LEU A 24 7.91 -6.45 8.62
N PRO A 25 6.63 -6.22 8.27
CA PRO A 25 5.74 -7.29 7.87
C PRO A 25 6.16 -7.87 6.52
N ILE A 26 6.11 -9.20 6.40
CA ILE A 26 6.30 -9.90 5.12
C ILE A 26 4.93 -10.43 4.69
N PRO A 27 4.36 -9.98 3.56
CA PRO A 27 3.08 -10.46 3.07
C PRO A 27 3.11 -11.98 2.82
N PRO A 28 2.02 -12.71 3.07
CA PRO A 28 1.93 -14.12 2.74
C PRO A 28 2.28 -14.36 1.27
N ARG A 29 2.98 -15.46 0.97
CA ARG A 29 3.43 -15.80 -0.37
C ARG A 29 2.64 -17.00 -0.89
N ARG A 30 2.12 -16.89 -2.12
CA ARG A 30 1.46 -17.96 -2.86
C ARG A 30 2.27 -18.29 -4.11
N VAL A 31 2.98 -19.41 -4.08
CA VAL A 31 3.79 -19.88 -5.22
C VAL A 31 2.96 -20.80 -6.09
N ILE A 32 2.89 -20.49 -7.38
CA ILE A 32 2.08 -21.19 -8.36
C ILE A 32 3.01 -21.78 -9.43
N ALA A 33 3.12 -23.11 -9.43
CA ALA A 33 3.99 -23.85 -10.34
C ALA A 33 3.25 -24.41 -11.57
N GLU A 34 1.92 -24.54 -11.48
CA GLU A 34 1.07 -25.17 -12.51
C GLU A 34 -0.18 -24.32 -12.76
N PRO A 35 -0.83 -24.45 -13.94
CA PRO A 35 -2.09 -23.76 -14.22
C PRO A 35 -3.10 -23.99 -13.10
N THR A 36 -3.62 -22.90 -12.56
CA THR A 36 -4.41 -22.93 -11.32
C THR A 36 -5.51 -21.87 -11.34
N ARG A 37 -6.61 -22.16 -10.65
CA ARG A 37 -7.60 -21.16 -10.28
C ARG A 37 -7.45 -20.82 -8.80
N LEU A 38 -7.32 -19.52 -8.52
CA LEU A 38 -7.29 -18.98 -7.17
C LEU A 38 -8.60 -18.24 -6.87
N THR A 39 -9.00 -18.21 -5.62
CA THR A 39 -9.95 -17.22 -5.12
C THR A 39 -9.20 -16.28 -4.18
N VAL A 40 -9.32 -14.99 -4.44
CA VAL A 40 -8.81 -13.91 -3.59
C VAL A 40 -9.99 -13.08 -3.14
N ARG A 41 -10.20 -13.00 -1.83
CA ARG A 41 -11.32 -12.26 -1.25
C ARG A 41 -10.91 -10.84 -0.94
N LEU A 42 -11.73 -9.89 -1.38
CA LEU A 42 -11.65 -8.52 -0.92
C LEU A 42 -12.52 -8.40 0.33
N GLN A 43 -11.94 -7.98 1.44
CA GLN A 43 -12.67 -7.94 2.71
C GLN A 43 -12.23 -6.77 3.59
N THR A 44 -13.16 -6.28 4.40
CA THR A 44 -12.87 -5.28 5.43
C THR A 44 -12.18 -5.96 6.61
N ALA A 45 -11.13 -5.33 7.13
CA ALA A 45 -10.36 -5.83 8.27
C ALA A 45 -9.89 -4.69 9.17
N MET A 46 -9.42 -5.05 10.37
CA MET A 46 -8.66 -4.14 11.23
C MET A 46 -7.16 -4.39 11.04
N HIS A 47 -6.39 -3.33 10.88
CA HIS A 47 -4.95 -3.40 10.62
C HIS A 47 -4.17 -2.48 11.55
N GLN A 48 -3.05 -2.98 12.07
CA GLN A 48 -2.15 -2.25 12.96
C GLN A 48 -0.97 -1.67 12.17
N TYR A 49 -1.03 -0.37 11.87
CA TYR A 49 0.07 0.29 11.15
C TYR A 49 1.30 0.58 12.02
N HIS A 50 1.12 0.71 13.31
CA HIS A 50 2.18 0.97 14.28
C HIS A 50 1.71 0.61 15.68
N SER A 51 2.57 0.05 16.53
CA SER A 51 2.21 -0.34 17.92
C SER A 51 1.73 0.84 18.77
N GLY A 52 2.14 2.06 18.45
CA GLY A 52 1.69 3.30 19.11
C GLY A 52 0.38 3.90 18.54
N LEU A 53 -0.28 3.25 17.59
CA LEU A 53 -1.56 3.67 17.00
C LEU A 53 -2.68 2.70 17.39
N PRO A 54 -3.94 3.17 17.51
CA PRO A 54 -5.09 2.27 17.44
C PRO A 54 -5.17 1.57 16.08
N PRO A 55 -5.76 0.36 16.00
CA PRO A 55 -5.99 -0.33 14.72
C PRO A 55 -6.88 0.49 13.79
N SER A 56 -6.57 0.46 12.50
CA SER A 56 -7.31 1.12 11.43
C SER A 56 -8.26 0.15 10.74
N ARG A 57 -9.47 0.59 10.41
CA ARG A 57 -10.33 -0.14 9.48
C ARG A 57 -9.77 0.05 8.07
N VAL A 58 -9.57 -1.05 7.34
CA VAL A 58 -8.96 -1.07 6.01
C VAL A 58 -9.71 -2.03 5.08
N TRP A 59 -9.48 -1.89 3.78
CA TRP A 59 -9.82 -2.90 2.79
C TRP A 59 -8.60 -3.74 2.46
N THR A 60 -8.79 -5.02 2.29
CA THR A 60 -7.68 -5.98 2.16
C THR A 60 -7.97 -7.00 1.08
N TYR A 61 -6.92 -7.62 0.55
CA TYR A 61 -7.00 -8.88 -0.16
C TYR A 61 -6.66 -10.02 0.81
N ASP A 62 -7.60 -10.96 0.99
CA ASP A 62 -7.48 -12.11 1.91
C ASP A 62 -7.14 -11.75 3.37
N GLY A 63 -7.60 -10.60 3.84
CA GLY A 63 -7.35 -10.14 5.21
C GLY A 63 -5.95 -9.59 5.47
N HIS A 64 -5.13 -9.43 4.44
CA HIS A 64 -3.75 -8.93 4.55
C HIS A 64 -3.58 -7.57 3.89
N LEU A 65 -2.70 -6.76 4.47
CA LEU A 65 -2.25 -5.48 3.93
C LEU A 65 -0.71 -5.38 4.02
N PRO A 66 0.00 -5.38 2.87
CA PRO A 66 -0.48 -5.66 1.52
C PRO A 66 -1.12 -7.05 1.39
N GLY A 67 -1.93 -7.25 0.35
CA GLY A 67 -2.43 -8.57 -0.01
C GLY A 67 -1.32 -9.58 -0.25
N PRO A 68 -1.65 -10.88 -0.34
CA PRO A 68 -0.65 -11.93 -0.58
C PRO A 68 0.24 -11.65 -1.80
N THR A 69 1.53 -11.91 -1.70
CA THR A 69 2.41 -11.91 -2.86
C THR A 69 2.13 -13.17 -3.68
N ILE A 70 1.61 -12.99 -4.90
CA ILE A 70 1.38 -14.08 -5.84
C ILE A 70 2.64 -14.24 -6.69
N GLU A 71 3.21 -15.42 -6.73
CA GLU A 71 4.43 -15.72 -7.46
C GLU A 71 4.17 -16.83 -8.47
N VAL A 72 4.50 -16.56 -9.72
CA VAL A 72 4.21 -17.44 -10.86
C VAL A 72 5.44 -17.63 -11.73
N ARG A 73 5.51 -18.73 -12.47
CA ARG A 73 6.48 -18.90 -13.55
C ARG A 73 5.93 -18.32 -14.85
N ARG A 74 6.82 -17.77 -15.66
CA ARG A 74 6.49 -17.30 -17.01
C ARG A 74 5.78 -18.42 -17.80
N GLY A 75 4.67 -18.05 -18.47
CA GLY A 75 3.88 -18.97 -19.29
C GLY A 75 2.98 -19.93 -18.49
N VAL A 76 2.95 -19.85 -17.17
CA VAL A 76 1.97 -20.61 -16.35
C VAL A 76 0.71 -19.73 -16.18
N PRO A 77 -0.41 -20.08 -16.83
CA PRO A 77 -1.64 -19.29 -16.72
C PRO A 77 -2.27 -19.45 -15.35
N VAL A 78 -2.79 -18.35 -14.82
CA VAL A 78 -3.52 -18.31 -13.55
C VAL A 78 -4.87 -17.65 -13.77
N GLU A 79 -5.93 -18.32 -13.37
CA GLU A 79 -7.25 -17.71 -13.23
C GLU A 79 -7.42 -17.22 -11.80
N VAL A 80 -7.82 -15.95 -11.62
CA VAL A 80 -8.11 -15.41 -10.30
C VAL A 80 -9.57 -14.98 -10.25
N GLN A 81 -10.30 -15.58 -9.33
CA GLN A 81 -11.62 -15.09 -8.94
C GLN A 81 -11.44 -14.06 -7.83
N TRP A 82 -11.69 -12.80 -8.16
CA TRP A 82 -11.72 -11.69 -7.20
C TRP A 82 -13.11 -11.65 -6.57
N ASP A 83 -13.22 -12.14 -5.35
CA ASP A 83 -14.50 -12.28 -4.63
C ASP A 83 -14.70 -11.08 -3.71
N ASN A 84 -15.57 -10.14 -4.12
CA ASN A 84 -15.81 -8.93 -3.37
C ASN A 84 -16.73 -9.18 -2.16
N ARG A 85 -16.14 -9.16 -0.96
CA ARG A 85 -16.78 -9.29 0.35
C ARG A 85 -16.54 -8.04 1.22
N LEU A 86 -16.33 -6.89 0.58
CA LEU A 86 -16.18 -5.63 1.29
C LEU A 86 -17.49 -5.26 2.01
N GLU A 87 -17.38 -4.78 3.23
CA GLU A 87 -18.50 -4.39 4.06
C GLU A 87 -18.47 -2.89 4.37
N GLY A 88 -19.64 -2.28 4.36
CA GLY A 88 -19.82 -0.85 4.65
C GLY A 88 -19.35 0.06 3.53
N THR A 89 -18.97 1.26 3.90
CA THR A 89 -18.45 2.30 2.99
C THR A 89 -16.95 2.42 3.12
N LEU A 90 -16.35 3.27 2.28
CA LEU A 90 -14.92 3.57 2.25
C LEU A 90 -14.36 3.77 3.68
N PRO A 91 -13.34 3.02 4.11
CA PRO A 91 -12.76 3.13 5.45
C PRO A 91 -11.73 4.25 5.56
N VAL A 92 -11.91 5.32 4.80
CA VAL A 92 -11.01 6.48 4.76
C VAL A 92 -11.84 7.74 4.93
N THR A 93 -11.51 8.54 5.92
CA THR A 93 -12.07 9.89 6.03
C THR A 93 -11.40 10.77 4.97
N VAL A 94 -12.17 11.20 3.99
CA VAL A 94 -11.70 12.12 2.94
C VAL A 94 -12.08 13.54 3.34
N VAL A 95 -11.12 14.46 3.28
CA VAL A 95 -11.37 15.88 3.56
C VAL A 95 -10.86 16.76 2.42
N ARG A 96 -11.58 17.82 2.10
CA ARG A 96 -11.12 18.88 1.22
C ARG A 96 -10.27 19.83 2.05
N ALA A 97 -8.96 19.77 1.83
CA ALA A 97 -7.99 20.58 2.59
C ALA A 97 -7.93 22.01 2.02
N PRO A 98 -7.86 23.04 2.88
CA PRO A 98 -7.58 24.39 2.44
C PRO A 98 -6.15 24.51 1.91
N ARG A 99 -5.92 25.48 1.03
CA ARG A 99 -4.58 25.78 0.48
C ARG A 99 -3.82 26.71 1.41
N PHE A 100 -3.05 26.16 2.29
CA PHE A 100 -2.08 26.91 3.08
C PHE A 100 -0.97 25.97 3.57
N GLU A 101 0.05 26.55 4.15
CA GLU A 101 1.13 25.80 4.78
C GLU A 101 0.86 25.66 6.29
N VAL A 102 1.31 24.54 6.84
CA VAL A 102 1.37 24.31 8.28
C VAL A 102 2.83 24.02 8.61
N ASP A 103 3.42 24.86 9.45
CA ASP A 103 4.84 24.78 9.84
C ASP A 103 5.82 24.74 8.63
N GLY A 104 5.51 25.51 7.57
CA GLY A 104 6.31 25.57 6.35
C GLY A 104 6.15 24.38 5.41
N LEU A 105 5.23 23.46 5.69
CA LEU A 105 4.90 22.34 4.82
C LEU A 105 3.50 22.51 4.21
N PRO A 106 3.27 22.03 2.98
CA PRO A 106 1.93 21.99 2.42
C PRO A 106 0.98 21.29 3.39
N VAL A 107 -0.22 21.83 3.58
CA VAL A 107 -1.22 21.29 4.51
C VAL A 107 -1.52 19.80 4.30
N GLN A 108 -1.37 19.31 3.07
CA GLN A 108 -1.52 17.91 2.74
C GLN A 108 -0.51 17.01 3.47
N CYS A 109 0.70 17.51 3.74
CA CYS A 109 1.76 16.76 4.42
C CYS A 109 1.62 16.75 5.95
N ALA A 110 0.73 17.56 6.53
CA ALA A 110 0.54 17.61 7.97
C ALA A 110 -0.39 16.46 8.44
N PRO A 111 -0.16 15.89 9.65
CA PRO A 111 -1.10 14.96 10.26
C PRO A 111 -2.46 15.59 10.54
N GLY A 112 -3.52 14.77 10.58
CA GLY A 112 -4.88 15.19 10.87
C GLY A 112 -5.50 16.08 9.79
N ARG A 113 -6.69 16.59 10.04
CA ARG A 113 -7.53 17.29 9.05
C ARG A 113 -7.02 18.68 8.66
N SER A 114 -6.27 19.34 9.52
CA SER A 114 -5.74 20.72 9.29
C SER A 114 -6.81 21.70 8.78
N GLY A 115 -8.00 21.68 9.38
CA GLY A 115 -9.14 22.52 8.94
C GLY A 115 -9.88 22.02 7.69
N GLY A 116 -9.51 20.85 7.17
CA GLY A 116 -10.18 20.23 6.03
C GLY A 116 -11.64 19.85 6.33
N VAL A 117 -12.52 20.10 5.35
CA VAL A 117 -13.95 19.82 5.44
C VAL A 117 -14.20 18.38 4.91
N PRO A 118 -14.91 17.52 5.67
CA PRO A 118 -15.25 16.18 5.22
C PRO A 118 -16.01 16.18 3.88
N ASP A 119 -15.63 15.26 3.00
CA ASP A 119 -16.31 15.02 1.72
C ASP A 119 -17.36 13.92 1.91
N ALA A 120 -18.65 14.34 1.92
CA ALA A 120 -19.77 13.44 2.15
C ALA A 120 -19.97 12.41 1.01
N ASP A 121 -19.64 12.80 -0.23
CA ASP A 121 -19.78 11.90 -1.39
C ASP A 121 -18.75 10.79 -1.31
N ALA A 122 -17.50 11.12 -0.97
CA ALA A 122 -16.47 10.12 -0.75
C ALA A 122 -16.79 9.19 0.43
N ALA A 123 -17.34 9.71 1.54
CA ALA A 123 -17.73 8.92 2.70
C ALA A 123 -18.88 7.92 2.39
N ALA A 124 -19.70 8.21 1.39
CA ALA A 124 -20.80 7.36 0.97
C ALA A 124 -20.40 6.27 -0.05
N LEU A 125 -19.14 6.26 -0.54
CA LEU A 125 -18.68 5.29 -1.54
C LEU A 125 -18.80 3.86 -0.99
N PRO A 126 -19.57 2.97 -1.65
CA PRO A 126 -19.66 1.58 -1.24
C PRO A 126 -18.37 0.80 -1.61
N GLY A 127 -18.26 -0.41 -1.11
CA GLY A 127 -17.14 -1.30 -1.35
C GLY A 127 -17.15 -1.95 -2.74
N PHE A 128 -17.36 -1.23 -3.83
CA PHE A 128 -17.19 -1.76 -5.17
C PHE A 128 -15.71 -1.86 -5.54
N SER A 129 -15.36 -2.78 -6.44
CA SER A 129 -13.97 -3.02 -6.84
C SER A 129 -13.84 -3.54 -8.27
N VAL A 130 -12.72 -3.21 -8.88
CA VAL A 130 -12.18 -3.82 -10.10
C VAL A 130 -10.70 -4.06 -9.85
N THR A 131 -10.25 -5.31 -9.89
CA THR A 131 -8.81 -5.58 -9.71
C THR A 131 -8.09 -5.54 -11.05
N HIS A 132 -7.01 -4.77 -11.11
CA HIS A 132 -6.10 -4.64 -12.25
C HIS A 132 -4.72 -5.18 -11.88
N LEU A 133 -4.11 -5.99 -12.76
CA LEU A 133 -2.72 -6.41 -12.65
C LEU A 133 -1.83 -5.40 -13.40
N HIS A 134 -1.33 -4.43 -12.70
CA HIS A 134 -0.54 -3.33 -13.26
C HIS A 134 0.82 -3.79 -13.79
N GLY A 135 1.01 -3.63 -15.08
CA GLY A 135 2.18 -4.07 -15.82
C GLY A 135 2.07 -5.51 -16.33
N GLY A 136 0.93 -6.18 -16.12
CA GLY A 136 0.64 -7.49 -16.70
C GLY A 136 0.35 -7.42 -18.19
N LEU A 137 0.88 -8.35 -18.97
CA LEU A 137 0.44 -8.58 -20.36
C LEU A 137 -0.79 -9.49 -20.32
N THR A 138 -1.96 -8.87 -20.23
CA THR A 138 -3.25 -9.54 -20.11
C THR A 138 -4.16 -9.22 -21.29
N HIS A 139 -5.14 -10.09 -21.50
CA HIS A 139 -6.21 -9.80 -22.45
C HIS A 139 -7.11 -8.69 -21.89
N ALA A 140 -7.64 -7.82 -22.76
CA ALA A 140 -8.47 -6.68 -22.34
C ALA A 140 -9.68 -7.05 -21.46
N THR A 141 -10.22 -8.26 -21.61
CA THR A 141 -11.32 -8.76 -20.75
C THR A 141 -10.90 -9.11 -19.33
N SER A 142 -9.59 -9.26 -19.06
CA SER A 142 -9.01 -9.61 -17.76
C SER A 142 -8.05 -8.54 -17.23
N ASP A 143 -8.07 -7.35 -17.84
CA ASP A 143 -7.15 -6.27 -17.47
C ASP A 143 -7.71 -5.36 -16.36
N GLY A 144 -8.95 -5.60 -15.92
CA GLY A 144 -9.59 -4.75 -14.92
C GLY A 144 -10.05 -3.42 -15.52
N TRP A 145 -10.95 -3.49 -16.51
CA TRP A 145 -11.54 -2.28 -17.08
C TRP A 145 -12.33 -1.49 -16.03
N THR A 146 -12.01 -0.23 -15.88
CA THR A 146 -12.35 0.65 -14.76
C THR A 146 -13.84 0.81 -14.45
N GLU A 147 -14.72 0.44 -15.40
CA GLU A 147 -16.19 0.50 -15.28
C GLU A 147 -16.84 -0.87 -15.03
N ASN A 148 -16.07 -1.98 -15.10
CA ASN A 148 -16.57 -3.33 -14.89
C ASN A 148 -16.60 -3.69 -13.41
N LEU A 149 -17.44 -3.00 -12.64
CA LEU A 149 -17.48 -3.07 -11.19
C LEU A 149 -18.04 -4.40 -10.68
N ALA A 150 -17.39 -4.99 -9.70
CA ALA A 150 -17.98 -5.98 -8.81
C ALA A 150 -18.50 -5.29 -7.54
N LEU A 151 -19.79 -5.37 -7.29
CA LEU A 151 -20.42 -4.92 -6.05
C LEU A 151 -20.14 -5.92 -4.91
N PRO A 152 -20.31 -5.54 -3.64
CA PRO A 152 -20.26 -6.48 -2.53
C PRO A 152 -21.15 -7.70 -2.75
N GLY A 153 -20.61 -8.90 -2.59
CA GLY A 153 -21.27 -10.17 -2.88
C GLY A 153 -21.13 -10.66 -4.33
N GLN A 154 -20.54 -9.88 -5.22
CA GLN A 154 -20.21 -10.28 -6.59
C GLN A 154 -18.73 -10.68 -6.73
N SER A 155 -18.40 -11.32 -7.84
CA SER A 155 -17.01 -11.65 -8.18
C SER A 155 -16.74 -11.46 -9.66
N THR A 156 -15.49 -11.16 -10.03
CA THR A 156 -14.96 -11.23 -11.38
C THR A 156 -14.01 -12.42 -11.50
N LEU A 157 -13.83 -12.92 -12.72
CA LEU A 157 -12.86 -13.97 -13.03
C LEU A 157 -11.93 -13.47 -14.13
N ASP A 158 -10.66 -13.33 -13.80
CA ASP A 158 -9.64 -12.85 -14.71
C ASP A 158 -8.58 -13.92 -14.97
N THR A 159 -8.08 -13.96 -16.20
CA THR A 159 -7.06 -14.91 -16.64
C THR A 159 -5.76 -14.17 -16.94
N TYR A 160 -4.70 -14.58 -16.28
CA TYR A 160 -3.36 -14.02 -16.42
C TYR A 160 -2.43 -15.04 -17.09
N PRO A 161 -2.03 -14.83 -18.35
CA PRO A 161 -1.15 -15.76 -19.08
C PRO A 161 0.27 -15.82 -18.51
N ASN A 162 0.70 -14.73 -17.85
CA ASN A 162 2.05 -14.55 -17.30
C ASN A 162 3.17 -14.72 -18.35
N ASP A 163 2.87 -14.54 -19.63
CA ASP A 163 3.86 -14.68 -20.71
C ASP A 163 4.62 -13.37 -20.95
N GLN A 164 5.35 -12.97 -19.93
CA GLN A 164 6.25 -11.82 -19.98
C GLN A 164 7.54 -12.12 -19.23
N ARG A 165 8.56 -11.28 -19.40
CA ARG A 165 9.83 -11.40 -18.69
C ARG A 165 9.64 -11.34 -17.19
N ALA A 166 10.57 -11.95 -16.44
CA ALA A 166 10.63 -11.85 -15.00
C ALA A 166 10.54 -10.39 -14.54
N ALA A 167 9.59 -10.12 -13.66
CA ALA A 167 9.32 -8.79 -13.11
C ALA A 167 8.56 -8.88 -11.80
N MET A 168 8.65 -7.84 -10.99
CA MET A 168 7.69 -7.60 -9.92
C MET A 168 6.65 -6.61 -10.40
N LEU A 169 5.42 -7.07 -10.50
CA LEU A 169 4.22 -6.32 -10.78
C LEU A 169 3.44 -6.10 -9.49
N TRP A 170 2.28 -5.46 -9.56
CA TRP A 170 1.36 -5.37 -8.44
C TRP A 170 -0.09 -5.41 -8.94
N TYR A 171 -0.97 -5.93 -8.13
CA TYR A 171 -2.40 -5.90 -8.37
C TYR A 171 -3.06 -4.92 -7.40
N HIS A 172 -4.04 -4.17 -7.89
CA HIS A 172 -4.71 -3.16 -7.09
C HIS A 172 -6.09 -2.85 -7.65
N ASP A 173 -6.90 -2.18 -6.85
CA ASP A 173 -8.19 -1.68 -7.31
C ASP A 173 -8.04 -0.57 -8.35
N HIS A 174 -8.89 -0.58 -9.37
CA HIS A 174 -8.82 0.36 -10.51
C HIS A 174 -10.17 0.99 -10.87
N VAL A 175 -11.08 1.13 -9.93
CA VAL A 175 -12.39 1.75 -10.17
C VAL A 175 -12.24 3.20 -10.62
N MET A 176 -12.97 3.58 -11.68
CA MET A 176 -12.97 4.92 -12.25
C MET A 176 -13.19 6.00 -11.17
N GLY A 177 -12.27 6.96 -11.08
CA GLY A 177 -12.35 8.09 -10.14
C GLY A 177 -12.13 7.76 -8.66
N VAL A 178 -12.01 6.49 -8.28
CA VAL A 178 -11.95 6.01 -6.88
C VAL A 178 -10.62 5.32 -6.54
N THR A 179 -9.85 4.90 -7.54
CA THR A 179 -8.58 4.16 -7.38
C THR A 179 -7.68 4.75 -6.29
N ARG A 180 -7.54 6.08 -6.22
CA ARG A 180 -6.71 6.75 -5.20
C ARG A 180 -7.18 6.46 -3.77
N PHE A 181 -8.49 6.30 -3.55
CA PHE A 181 -9.05 6.03 -2.23
C PHE A 181 -9.00 4.56 -1.88
N SER A 182 -9.33 3.68 -2.82
CA SER A 182 -9.37 2.23 -2.59
C SER A 182 -7.97 1.63 -2.41
N VAL A 183 -6.98 2.08 -3.17
CA VAL A 183 -5.56 1.74 -2.95
C VAL A 183 -5.06 2.33 -1.63
N TYR A 184 -5.46 3.55 -1.29
CA TYR A 184 -5.14 4.15 -0.01
C TYR A 184 -5.81 3.40 1.16
N ALA A 185 -7.01 2.88 0.97
CA ALA A 185 -7.70 2.03 1.95
C ALA A 185 -7.01 0.67 2.15
N GLY A 186 -6.18 0.21 1.19
CA GLY A 186 -5.37 -0.99 1.33
C GLY A 186 -5.50 -2.03 0.22
N LEU A 187 -6.29 -1.78 -0.84
CA LEU A 187 -6.44 -2.72 -1.95
C LEU A 187 -5.22 -2.69 -2.88
N ALA A 188 -4.13 -3.29 -2.42
CA ALA A 188 -2.89 -3.50 -3.16
C ALA A 188 -2.18 -4.78 -2.71
N GLY A 189 -1.56 -5.49 -3.65
CA GLY A 189 -0.72 -6.65 -3.39
C GLY A 189 0.33 -6.84 -4.49
N LEU A 190 1.28 -7.73 -4.30
CA LEU A 190 2.41 -7.91 -5.19
C LEU A 190 2.25 -9.16 -6.04
N TRP A 191 2.77 -9.10 -7.27
CA TRP A 191 2.79 -10.20 -8.21
C TRP A 191 4.20 -10.34 -8.79
N ILE A 192 4.81 -11.52 -8.66
CA ILE A 192 6.17 -11.79 -9.13
C ILE A 192 6.10 -12.82 -10.25
N VAL A 193 6.56 -12.43 -11.42
CA VAL A 193 6.78 -13.37 -12.54
C VAL A 193 8.24 -13.80 -12.50
N ARG A 194 8.48 -15.12 -12.54
CA ARG A 194 9.80 -15.74 -12.61
C ARG A 194 10.07 -16.31 -14.00
N ASP A 195 11.29 -16.24 -14.46
CA ASP A 195 11.72 -16.91 -15.69
C ASP A 195 13.13 -17.53 -15.53
N GLU A 196 13.53 -18.32 -16.52
CA GLU A 196 14.83 -19.01 -16.51
C GLU A 196 15.99 -18.02 -16.53
N ARG A 197 15.83 -16.89 -17.25
CA ARG A 197 16.87 -15.87 -17.34
C ARG A 197 17.13 -15.20 -16.00
N GLU A 198 16.10 -15.00 -15.18
CA GLU A 198 16.28 -14.48 -13.82
C GLU A 198 17.06 -15.47 -12.96
N GLN A 199 16.80 -16.77 -13.09
CA GLN A 199 17.50 -17.83 -12.37
C GLN A 199 18.99 -17.90 -12.72
N GLU A 200 19.32 -17.69 -14.01
CA GLU A 200 20.73 -17.64 -14.48
C GLU A 200 21.56 -16.52 -13.82
N LEU A 201 20.91 -15.49 -13.29
CA LEU A 201 21.61 -14.39 -12.60
C LEU A 201 22.11 -14.78 -11.21
N GLY A 202 21.68 -15.92 -10.65
CA GLY A 202 22.09 -16.39 -9.33
C GLY A 202 21.77 -15.43 -8.18
N LEU A 203 20.75 -14.57 -8.35
CA LEU A 203 20.30 -13.64 -7.31
C LEU A 203 19.52 -14.39 -6.23
N PRO A 204 19.48 -13.89 -4.99
CA PRO A 204 18.62 -14.47 -3.97
C PRO A 204 17.17 -14.59 -4.42
N GLU A 205 16.59 -15.78 -4.20
CA GLU A 205 15.21 -16.10 -4.54
C GLU A 205 14.47 -16.63 -3.32
N GLY A 206 13.35 -16.00 -3.03
CA GLY A 206 12.50 -16.36 -1.89
C GLY A 206 13.05 -15.97 -0.51
N PRO A 207 12.24 -16.23 0.55
CA PRO A 207 12.63 -15.89 1.91
C PRO A 207 13.80 -16.77 2.40
N PRO A 208 14.67 -16.26 3.29
CA PRO A 208 14.57 -14.92 3.87
C PRO A 208 15.31 -13.83 3.07
N TYR A 209 16.03 -14.18 2.02
CA TYR A 209 16.99 -13.30 1.36
C TYR A 209 16.42 -12.49 0.18
N GLU A 210 15.21 -12.78 -0.25
CA GLU A 210 14.46 -11.95 -1.19
C GLU A 210 13.24 -11.38 -0.49
N VAL A 211 13.18 -10.05 -0.38
CA VAL A 211 12.18 -9.34 0.39
C VAL A 211 11.42 -8.35 -0.50
N PRO A 212 10.15 -8.63 -0.81
CA PRO A 212 9.32 -7.67 -1.53
C PRO A 212 8.84 -6.56 -0.60
N LEU A 213 8.96 -5.31 -1.05
CA LEU A 213 8.60 -4.11 -0.30
C LEU A 213 7.60 -3.27 -1.09
N LEU A 214 6.40 -3.10 -0.55
CA LEU A 214 5.43 -2.12 -1.02
C LEU A 214 5.56 -0.85 -0.18
N LEU A 215 6.08 0.22 -0.79
CA LEU A 215 6.22 1.53 -0.15
C LEU A 215 4.97 2.37 -0.43
N ALA A 216 4.41 2.94 0.61
CA ALA A 216 3.27 3.83 0.53
C ALA A 216 3.37 4.92 1.58
N ASP A 217 2.43 5.84 1.60
CA ASP A 217 2.30 6.82 2.67
C ASP A 217 0.85 6.90 3.17
N ARG A 218 0.69 7.21 4.45
CA ARG A 218 -0.63 7.31 5.10
C ARG A 218 -0.69 8.54 6.00
N ASN A 219 -1.91 9.02 6.18
CA ASN A 219 -2.27 10.01 7.19
C ASN A 219 -3.37 9.43 8.07
N PHE A 220 -3.45 9.90 9.28
CA PHE A 220 -4.45 9.49 10.25
C PHE A 220 -5.13 10.70 10.84
N ASP A 221 -6.39 10.55 11.20
CA ASP A 221 -7.13 11.61 11.88
C ASP A 221 -6.59 11.83 13.29
N VAL A 222 -6.84 13.03 13.81
CA VAL A 222 -6.39 13.46 15.14
C VAL A 222 -7.60 13.76 16.00
N GLY A 223 -7.66 13.15 17.15
CA GLY A 223 -8.71 13.36 18.14
C GLY A 223 -8.59 14.74 18.82
N SER A 224 -9.62 15.09 19.57
CA SER A 224 -9.66 16.34 20.36
C SER A 224 -8.57 16.42 21.44
N ASP A 225 -7.97 15.30 21.81
CA ASP A 225 -6.84 15.19 22.73
C ASP A 225 -5.46 15.36 22.06
N GLY A 226 -5.44 15.65 20.75
CA GLY A 226 -4.23 15.80 19.94
C GLY A 226 -3.51 14.49 19.61
N ARG A 227 -4.15 13.34 19.81
CA ARG A 227 -3.58 12.03 19.48
C ARG A 227 -4.11 11.52 18.15
N LEU A 228 -3.29 10.74 17.44
CA LEU A 228 -3.70 10.00 16.26
C LEU A 228 -4.75 8.95 16.64
N THR A 229 -5.86 8.89 15.90
CA THR A 229 -7.00 8.01 16.18
C THR A 229 -6.87 6.62 15.59
N GLY A 230 -5.96 6.43 14.63
CA GLY A 230 -5.90 5.24 13.78
C GLY A 230 -6.87 5.29 12.59
N GLU A 231 -7.80 6.24 12.53
CA GLU A 231 -8.66 6.41 11.36
C GLU A 231 -7.87 6.97 10.18
N LEU A 232 -7.91 6.27 9.04
CA LEU A 232 -7.25 6.71 7.82
C LEU A 232 -7.84 8.04 7.34
N LEU A 233 -6.96 8.97 6.98
CA LEU A 233 -7.32 10.30 6.51
C LEU A 233 -6.67 10.59 5.16
N HIS A 234 -7.47 10.95 4.18
CA HIS A 234 -7.01 11.39 2.86
C HIS A 234 -7.39 12.86 2.64
N LYS A 235 -6.40 13.68 2.30
CA LYS A 235 -6.63 15.08 1.98
C LYS A 235 -6.69 15.27 0.48
N THR A 236 -7.75 15.88 0.01
CA THR A 236 -7.91 16.28 -1.39
C THR A 236 -7.85 17.79 -1.52
N ASP A 237 -7.33 18.26 -2.63
CA ASP A 237 -7.47 19.63 -3.09
C ASP A 237 -8.27 19.60 -4.41
N PRO A 238 -9.26 20.47 -4.62
CA PRO A 238 -10.06 20.50 -5.85
C PRO A 238 -9.24 20.71 -7.13
N GLU A 239 -8.07 21.34 -7.03
CA GLU A 239 -7.22 21.66 -8.17
C GLU A 239 -5.98 20.75 -8.27
N VAL A 240 -5.55 20.13 -7.17
CA VAL A 240 -4.39 19.23 -7.11
C VAL A 240 -4.86 17.88 -6.61
N MET A 241 -4.73 16.86 -7.44
CA MET A 241 -5.20 15.50 -7.10
C MET A 241 -4.18 14.71 -6.28
N GLU A 242 -2.97 15.22 -6.15
CA GLU A 242 -1.88 14.58 -5.41
C GLU A 242 -2.12 14.63 -3.90
N CYS A 243 -1.92 13.48 -3.26
CA CYS A 243 -1.95 13.37 -1.81
C CYS A 243 -0.58 12.94 -1.31
N PHE A 244 0.03 13.76 -0.46
CA PHE A 244 1.30 13.51 0.19
C PHE A 244 1.06 13.33 1.69
N SER A 245 1.06 12.10 2.15
CA SER A 245 0.78 11.80 3.54
C SER A 245 2.05 11.81 4.41
N PRO A 246 1.97 12.13 5.72
CA PRO A 246 3.14 12.34 6.56
C PRO A 246 3.91 11.07 6.94
N PHE A 247 3.23 9.91 6.97
CA PHE A 247 3.83 8.69 7.48
C PHE A 247 4.16 7.72 6.34
N THR A 248 5.45 7.47 6.12
CA THR A 248 5.90 6.41 5.20
C THR A 248 5.57 5.04 5.77
N VAL A 249 4.99 4.21 4.93
CA VAL A 249 4.55 2.86 5.26
C VAL A 249 5.27 1.85 4.37
N VAL A 250 5.80 0.80 4.95
CA VAL A 250 6.42 -0.31 4.21
C VAL A 250 5.70 -1.59 4.59
N ASN A 251 5.14 -2.28 3.62
CA ASN A 251 4.35 -3.51 3.82
C ASN A 251 3.28 -3.38 4.92
N GLY A 252 2.63 -2.20 5.02
CA GLY A 252 1.58 -1.98 6.02
C GLY A 252 2.07 -1.53 7.40
N ALA A 253 3.37 -1.36 7.63
CA ALA A 253 3.88 -0.81 8.89
C ALA A 253 4.56 0.56 8.69
N ILE A 254 4.37 1.48 9.65
CA ILE A 254 5.01 2.79 9.66
C ILE A 254 6.44 2.63 10.15
N TRP A 255 7.41 3.03 9.30
CA TRP A 255 8.86 3.01 9.63
C TRP A 255 9.33 1.72 10.28
N PRO A 256 9.04 0.55 9.71
CA PRO A 256 9.42 -0.71 10.33
C PRO A 256 10.93 -0.94 10.31
N VAL A 257 11.38 -1.89 11.12
CA VAL A 257 12.76 -2.38 11.14
C VAL A 257 12.81 -3.83 10.69
N VAL A 258 13.89 -4.22 10.01
CA VAL A 258 14.22 -5.61 9.71
C VAL A 258 15.65 -5.89 10.12
N GLU A 259 15.87 -6.97 10.86
CA GLU A 259 17.19 -7.49 11.15
C GLU A 259 17.67 -8.33 9.97
N VAL A 260 18.89 -8.08 9.51
CA VAL A 260 19.48 -8.77 8.37
C VAL A 260 20.80 -9.43 8.77
N GLU A 261 21.07 -10.60 8.22
CA GLU A 261 22.36 -11.26 8.34
C GLU A 261 23.41 -10.57 7.44
N PRO A 262 24.71 -10.68 7.72
CA PRO A 262 25.77 -10.10 6.89
C PRO A 262 25.97 -10.90 5.59
N THR A 263 24.98 -10.87 4.72
CA THR A 263 24.94 -11.57 3.43
C THR A 263 24.22 -10.75 2.38
N THR A 264 24.14 -11.26 1.16
CA THR A 264 23.44 -10.58 0.06
C THR A 264 21.93 -10.74 0.20
N TYR A 265 21.22 -9.64 0.17
CA TYR A 265 19.76 -9.57 0.10
C TYR A 265 19.32 -8.97 -1.23
N ARG A 266 18.16 -9.42 -1.70
CA ARG A 266 17.45 -8.86 -2.84
C ARG A 266 16.19 -8.17 -2.36
N PHE A 267 16.20 -6.86 -2.26
CA PHE A 267 15.00 -6.07 -1.98
C PHE A 267 14.29 -5.73 -3.29
N ARG A 268 13.02 -6.11 -3.40
CA ARG A 268 12.15 -5.74 -4.51
C ARG A 268 11.26 -4.58 -4.08
N LEU A 269 11.51 -3.40 -4.62
CA LEU A 269 10.80 -2.19 -4.23
C LEU A 269 9.68 -1.87 -5.21
N ARG A 270 8.46 -1.74 -4.69
CA ARG A 270 7.29 -1.25 -5.42
C ARG A 270 6.76 0.01 -4.74
N HIS A 271 6.57 1.05 -5.55
CA HIS A 271 5.95 2.29 -5.13
C HIS A 271 4.41 2.17 -5.26
N GLY A 272 3.69 2.43 -4.17
CA GLY A 272 2.23 2.35 -4.05
C GLY A 272 1.58 3.56 -3.36
N SER A 273 2.29 4.69 -3.24
CA SER A 273 1.70 5.96 -2.80
C SER A 273 0.85 6.60 -3.89
N ASN A 274 -0.07 7.48 -3.52
CA ASN A 274 -0.88 8.23 -4.48
C ASN A 274 -0.02 9.15 -5.35
N ALA A 275 0.96 9.84 -4.75
CA ALA A 275 1.76 10.84 -5.47
C ALA A 275 3.25 10.87 -5.07
N ARG A 276 3.59 10.47 -3.84
CA ARG A 276 4.94 10.60 -3.30
C ARG A 276 5.95 9.76 -4.07
N THR A 277 7.05 10.37 -4.49
CA THR A 277 8.23 9.67 -5.02
C THR A 277 9.20 9.34 -3.88
N TYR A 278 9.78 8.14 -3.90
CA TYR A 278 10.82 7.72 -2.95
C TYR A 278 12.16 7.58 -3.64
N ARG A 279 13.21 8.02 -2.95
CA ARG A 279 14.60 7.80 -3.32
C ARG A 279 15.28 7.00 -2.21
N PRO A 280 15.22 5.66 -2.25
CA PRO A 280 15.93 4.83 -1.28
C PRO A 280 17.43 5.04 -1.41
N VAL A 281 18.12 5.18 -0.27
CA VAL A 281 19.57 5.30 -0.18
C VAL A 281 20.05 4.30 0.85
N VAL A 282 21.06 3.52 0.50
CA VAL A 282 21.80 2.70 1.45
C VAL A 282 23.06 3.48 1.80
N PRO A 283 23.16 4.08 3.00
CA PRO A 283 24.35 4.81 3.38
C PRO A 283 25.54 3.84 3.49
N ARG A 284 26.72 4.30 3.11
CA ARG A 284 27.95 3.56 3.37
C ARG A 284 28.41 3.82 4.79
N ASP A 285 29.13 2.85 5.38
CA ASP A 285 29.71 3.01 6.71
C ASP A 285 30.53 4.30 6.79
N GLY A 286 30.16 5.17 7.74
CA GLY A 286 30.84 6.46 7.97
C GLY A 286 30.32 7.64 7.15
N GLU A 287 29.38 7.45 6.23
CA GLU A 287 28.67 8.57 5.58
C GLU A 287 27.55 9.09 6.50
N PRO A 288 27.40 10.42 6.66
CA PRO A 288 26.28 10.95 7.43
C PRO A 288 24.97 10.65 6.71
N ASP A 289 23.93 10.29 7.49
CA ASP A 289 22.56 10.21 7.00
C ASP A 289 22.19 11.55 6.36
N ASN A 290 22.18 11.60 5.04
CA ASN A 290 21.64 12.73 4.29
C ASN A 290 20.10 12.63 4.35
N GLN A 291 19.55 13.23 5.40
CA GLN A 291 18.10 13.47 5.55
C GLN A 291 17.61 14.58 4.62
#